data_c3d3e7df5ff9f5a9a159bc2d9dcba5c3
#
_entry.id   c3d3e7df5ff9f5a9a159bc2d9dcba5c3
#
_cell.length_a   1.000
_cell.length_b   1.000
_cell.length_c   1.000
_cell.angle_alpha   90.00
_cell.angle_beta   90.00
_cell.angle_gamma   90.00
#
_symmetry.space_group_name_H-M   'P 1'
#
loop_
_entity.id
_entity.type
_entity.pdbx_description
1 polymer ?
#
loop_
_entity_poly.entity_id
_entity_poly.type
_entity_poly.pdbx_seq_one_letter_code
_entity_poly.pdbx_strand_id
1 'polypeptide(L)'
;MVKKSILYIFIYTLLVGCDTLILNNDCETDCYLDVEAPSLQIDSNGYYHMEWLEGYTQTFSTLDANTGSDEIVKVLWDSDSGINYSGYWVSSVNPASYTDNGIAHTVLAAWEEQIGDTLTVYAQYQDECNIEYLDSIKVIIEDEIQN
;
A
#
# COMPACT_ATOMS: atom_id res chain seq x y z
N MET A 1 -13.42 49.05 13.23
CA MET A 1 -14.32 48.05 12.60
C MET A 1 -13.62 47.16 11.58
N VAL A 2 -12.36 46.82 11.77
CA VAL A 2 -11.57 46.02 10.78
C VAL A 2 -11.14 44.64 11.31
N LYS A 3 -11.37 44.33 12.59
CA LYS A 3 -10.90 43.10 13.23
C LYS A 3 -11.76 41.82 13.04
N LYS A 4 -12.98 41.95 12.49
CA LYS A 4 -13.87 40.77 12.32
C LYS A 4 -13.78 40.11 10.96
N SER A 5 -13.28 40.78 9.92
CA SER A 5 -13.18 40.20 8.57
C SER A 5 -12.00 39.27 8.38
N ILE A 6 -10.93 39.43 9.14
CA ILE A 6 -9.70 38.60 9.02
C ILE A 6 -9.93 37.21 9.63
N LEU A 7 -10.77 37.13 10.65
CA LEU A 7 -11.06 35.83 11.30
C LEU A 7 -11.92 34.89 10.42
N TYR A 8 -12.78 35.46 9.58
CA TYR A 8 -13.62 34.65 8.67
C TYR A 8 -12.85 34.09 7.48
N ILE A 9 -11.81 34.77 7.02
CA ILE A 9 -10.96 34.29 5.93
C ILE A 9 -10.13 33.06 6.41
N PHE A 10 -9.67 33.08 7.67
CA PHE A 10 -8.89 31.97 8.24
C PHE A 10 -9.68 30.67 8.49
N ILE A 11 -10.99 30.81 8.77
CA ILE A 11 -11.88 29.66 9.00
C ILE A 11 -12.31 29.02 7.67
N TYR A 12 -12.40 29.81 6.60
CA TYR A 12 -12.81 29.31 5.28
C TYR A 12 -11.68 28.51 4.58
N THR A 13 -10.43 28.81 4.89
CA THR A 13 -9.27 28.09 4.32
C THR A 13 -9.00 26.74 4.97
N LEU A 14 -9.64 26.43 6.12
CA LEU A 14 -9.49 25.13 6.80
C LEU A 14 -10.53 24.08 6.38
N LEU A 15 -11.49 24.43 5.51
CA LEU A 15 -12.61 23.55 5.12
C LEU A 15 -12.60 23.14 3.64
N VAL A 16 -11.65 23.62 2.86
CA VAL A 16 -11.54 23.25 1.44
C VAL A 16 -10.33 22.32 1.31
N GLY A 17 -10.58 21.13 0.87
CA GLY A 17 -9.61 20.03 0.77
C GLY A 17 -8.24 20.39 0.19
N CYS A 18 -7.39 19.43 -0.06
CA CYS A 18 -5.98 19.53 -0.49
C CYS A 18 -5.60 20.76 -1.36
N ASP A 19 -6.57 21.41 -1.97
CA ASP A 19 -6.40 22.40 -3.04
C ASP A 19 -6.11 23.86 -2.63
N THR A 20 -6.14 24.24 -1.35
CA THR A 20 -6.27 25.69 -1.09
C THR A 20 -5.19 26.36 -0.27
N LEU A 21 -4.16 25.66 0.15
CA LEU A 21 -3.11 26.26 0.99
C LEU A 21 -1.71 26.31 0.40
N ILE A 22 -1.52 25.81 -0.81
CA ILE A 22 -0.21 25.84 -1.46
C ILE A 22 -0.27 26.77 -2.66
N LEU A 23 0.12 28.01 -2.42
CA LEU A 23 0.46 28.96 -3.48
C LEU A 23 1.69 28.42 -4.23
N ASN A 24 1.48 27.86 -5.41
CA ASN A 24 2.47 27.48 -6.42
C ASN A 24 3.05 26.04 -6.40
N ASN A 25 2.35 25.04 -5.93
CA ASN A 25 2.63 23.68 -6.38
C ASN A 25 1.35 23.10 -6.97
N ASP A 26 1.43 22.57 -8.17
CA ASP A 26 0.38 21.80 -8.82
C ASP A 26 0.28 20.45 -8.09
N CYS A 27 -0.33 20.46 -6.89
CA CYS A 27 -0.67 19.22 -6.21
C CYS A 27 -1.80 18.56 -6.98
N GLU A 28 -1.63 17.32 -7.40
CA GLU A 28 -2.69 16.55 -8.00
C GLU A 28 -3.89 16.44 -7.07
N THR A 29 -5.07 16.66 -7.59
CA THR A 29 -6.32 16.76 -6.83
C THR A 29 -6.91 15.41 -6.47
N ASP A 30 -6.40 14.31 -7.05
CA ASP A 30 -6.93 12.96 -6.92
C ASP A 30 -5.92 11.96 -6.29
N CYS A 31 -5.14 12.45 -5.32
CA CYS A 31 -4.20 11.60 -4.61
C CYS A 31 -4.94 10.57 -3.75
N TYR A 32 -4.63 9.31 -3.95
CA TYR A 32 -5.10 8.19 -3.14
C TYR A 32 -4.03 7.09 -3.14
N LEU A 33 -4.21 6.10 -2.30
CA LEU A 33 -3.46 4.86 -2.35
C LEU A 33 -4.43 3.71 -2.20
N ASP A 34 -4.41 2.79 -3.13
CA ASP A 34 -5.24 1.59 -3.14
C ASP A 34 -4.37 0.38 -3.45
N VAL A 35 -4.30 -0.53 -2.49
CA VAL A 35 -3.47 -1.75 -2.56
C VAL A 35 -4.32 -2.94 -2.88
N GLU A 36 -3.92 -3.73 -3.86
CA GLU A 36 -4.60 -4.93 -4.28
C GLU A 36 -3.64 -6.07 -4.62
N ALA A 37 -4.17 -7.30 -4.63
CA ALA A 37 -3.47 -8.48 -5.09
C ALA A 37 -4.25 -9.10 -6.28
N PRO A 38 -4.05 -8.60 -7.51
CA PRO A 38 -4.93 -8.88 -8.64
C PRO A 38 -4.95 -10.35 -9.08
N SER A 39 -3.94 -11.12 -8.70
CA SER A 39 -3.86 -12.57 -8.99
C SER A 39 -4.49 -13.45 -7.91
N LEU A 40 -4.87 -12.89 -6.76
CA LEU A 40 -5.42 -13.63 -5.63
C LEU A 40 -6.95 -13.48 -5.56
N GLN A 41 -7.60 -14.50 -4.98
CA GLN A 41 -9.03 -14.43 -4.70
C GLN A 41 -9.25 -13.64 -3.41
N ILE A 42 -10.28 -12.80 -3.39
CA ILE A 42 -10.72 -12.05 -2.21
C ILE A 42 -12.02 -12.66 -1.66
N ASP A 43 -12.09 -12.85 -0.35
CA ASP A 43 -13.29 -13.35 0.33
C ASP A 43 -14.28 -12.22 0.68
N SER A 44 -15.42 -12.58 1.25
CA SER A 44 -16.45 -11.61 1.66
C SER A 44 -16.04 -10.71 2.83
N ASN A 45 -14.95 -11.01 3.52
CA ASN A 45 -14.40 -10.22 4.62
C ASN A 45 -13.29 -9.26 4.13
N GLY A 46 -12.94 -9.32 2.83
CA GLY A 46 -11.88 -8.52 2.24
C GLY A 46 -10.47 -9.10 2.42
N TYR A 47 -10.35 -10.39 2.70
CA TYR A 47 -9.05 -11.06 2.82
C TYR A 47 -8.70 -11.74 1.51
N TYR A 48 -7.48 -11.56 1.05
CA TYR A 48 -6.91 -12.26 -0.09
C TYR A 48 -6.42 -13.63 0.34
N HIS A 49 -6.52 -14.63 -0.56
CA HIS A 49 -6.11 -16.01 -0.31
C HIS A 49 -4.96 -16.38 -1.24
N MET A 50 -3.83 -16.78 -0.67
CA MET A 50 -2.63 -17.19 -1.39
C MET A 50 -2.29 -18.63 -1.05
N GLU A 51 -2.38 -19.52 -2.04
CA GLU A 51 -2.01 -20.93 -1.88
C GLU A 51 -0.49 -21.08 -1.84
N TRP A 52 0.01 -21.77 -0.83
CA TRP A 52 1.38 -22.27 -0.83
C TRP A 52 1.44 -23.57 -1.64
N LEU A 53 2.39 -23.66 -2.58
CA LEU A 53 2.50 -24.78 -3.49
C LEU A 53 3.48 -25.83 -2.94
N GLU A 54 3.00 -27.07 -2.74
CA GLU A 54 3.82 -28.19 -2.27
C GLU A 54 5.03 -28.43 -3.19
N GLY A 55 6.19 -28.66 -2.57
CA GLY A 55 7.46 -28.89 -3.28
C GLY A 55 8.23 -27.64 -3.69
N TYR A 56 7.72 -26.45 -3.37
CA TYR A 56 8.43 -25.19 -3.52
C TYR A 56 8.91 -24.70 -2.15
N THR A 57 10.04 -24.01 -2.13
CA THR A 57 10.53 -23.35 -0.89
C THR A 57 9.82 -22.04 -0.62
N GLN A 58 9.25 -21.44 -1.66
CA GLN A 58 8.53 -20.17 -1.62
C GLN A 58 7.46 -20.16 -2.70
N THR A 59 6.35 -19.51 -2.40
CA THR A 59 5.32 -19.14 -3.38
C THR A 59 5.27 -17.62 -3.48
N PHE A 60 4.99 -17.10 -4.67
CA PHE A 60 5.01 -15.67 -4.95
C PHE A 60 3.68 -15.19 -5.51
N SER A 61 3.30 -13.97 -5.13
CA SER A 61 2.21 -13.23 -5.74
C SER A 61 2.62 -11.79 -6.00
N THR A 62 2.09 -11.17 -7.05
CA THR A 62 2.28 -9.74 -7.31
C THR A 62 1.23 -8.95 -6.56
N LEU A 63 1.67 -7.85 -5.95
CA LEU A 63 0.82 -6.84 -5.34
C LEU A 63 0.98 -5.53 -6.10
N ASP A 64 -0.11 -4.82 -6.23
CA ASP A 64 -0.21 -3.55 -6.93
C ASP A 64 -0.63 -2.45 -5.95
N ALA A 65 -0.01 -1.28 -6.06
CA ALA A 65 -0.43 -0.07 -5.36
C ALA A 65 -0.74 1.01 -6.40
N ASN A 66 -2.01 1.35 -6.51
CA ASN A 66 -2.48 2.42 -7.39
C ASN A 66 -2.47 3.74 -6.62
N THR A 67 -1.74 4.73 -7.13
CA THR A 67 -1.57 6.03 -6.49
C THR A 67 -2.45 7.12 -7.09
N GLY A 68 -3.13 6.84 -8.22
CA GLY A 68 -3.88 7.84 -8.97
C GLY A 68 -3.02 8.90 -9.66
N SER A 69 -1.71 8.85 -9.48
CA SER A 69 -0.77 9.82 -10.02
C SER A 69 -0.18 9.35 -11.35
N ASP A 70 -0.09 10.23 -12.33
CA ASP A 70 0.63 9.99 -13.58
C ASP A 70 2.15 10.14 -13.42
N GLU A 71 2.61 10.65 -12.28
CA GLU A 71 4.03 10.83 -12.00
C GLU A 71 4.68 9.56 -11.45
N ILE A 72 6.01 9.49 -11.63
CA ILE A 72 6.79 8.40 -11.06
C ILE A 72 7.04 8.70 -9.59
N VAL A 73 6.29 8.02 -8.71
CA VAL A 73 6.46 8.10 -7.26
C VAL A 73 7.04 6.83 -6.68
N LYS A 74 7.74 6.96 -5.56
CA LYS A 74 8.27 5.82 -4.83
C LYS A 74 7.26 5.35 -3.79
N VAL A 75 6.85 4.09 -3.89
CA VAL A 75 6.03 3.41 -2.89
C VAL A 75 6.94 2.56 -2.00
N LEU A 76 6.81 2.75 -0.70
CA LEU A 76 7.46 1.93 0.32
C LEU A 76 6.49 0.81 0.73
N TRP A 77 7.03 -0.38 0.89
CA TRP A 77 6.29 -1.57 1.27
C TRP A 77 6.84 -2.15 2.57
N ASP A 78 5.95 -2.65 3.40
CA ASP A 78 6.31 -3.38 4.62
C ASP A 78 5.30 -4.51 4.86
N SER A 79 5.67 -5.47 5.70
CA SER A 79 4.81 -6.57 6.12
C SER A 79 5.06 -6.87 7.58
N ASP A 80 3.98 -7.19 8.31
CA ASP A 80 4.05 -7.69 9.68
C ASP A 80 4.64 -9.12 9.75
N SER A 81 4.90 -9.72 8.59
CA SER A 81 5.42 -11.09 8.48
C SER A 81 6.69 -11.18 7.63
N GLY A 82 7.43 -12.23 7.88
CA GLY A 82 8.67 -12.60 7.23
C GLY A 82 9.25 -13.85 7.90
N ILE A 83 10.44 -14.24 7.51
CA ILE A 83 11.15 -15.36 8.15
C ILE A 83 12.52 -14.95 8.66
N ASN A 84 13.03 -15.70 9.64
CA ASN A 84 14.40 -15.59 10.09
C ASN A 84 15.26 -16.58 9.30
N TYR A 85 15.98 -16.07 8.30
CA TYR A 85 16.89 -16.90 7.51
C TYR A 85 18.35 -16.68 7.92
N SER A 86 18.97 -17.69 8.47
CA SER A 86 20.38 -17.65 8.92
C SER A 86 20.70 -16.50 9.88
N GLY A 87 19.76 -16.13 10.75
CA GLY A 87 19.92 -15.04 11.72
C GLY A 87 19.58 -13.65 11.20
N TYR A 88 19.09 -13.55 9.97
CA TYR A 88 18.63 -12.30 9.37
C TYR A 88 17.12 -12.35 9.13
N TRP A 89 16.43 -11.27 9.49
CA TRP A 89 15.02 -11.11 9.16
C TRP A 89 14.84 -10.82 7.67
N VAL A 90 14.00 -11.60 7.01
CA VAL A 90 13.61 -11.41 5.61
C VAL A 90 12.12 -11.13 5.57
N SER A 91 11.75 -9.92 5.19
CA SER A 91 10.34 -9.51 5.04
C SER A 91 9.67 -10.28 3.90
N SER A 92 8.37 -10.51 4.04
CA SER A 92 7.54 -11.15 3.01
C SER A 92 7.39 -10.30 1.74
N VAL A 93 7.77 -9.02 1.74
CA VAL A 93 7.66 -8.12 0.58
C VAL A 93 8.98 -7.43 0.27
N ASN A 94 9.18 -7.06 -0.99
CA ASN A 94 10.25 -6.13 -1.36
C ASN A 94 9.96 -4.75 -0.80
N PRO A 95 10.95 -4.04 -0.23
CA PRO A 95 10.71 -2.86 0.59
C PRO A 95 10.35 -1.59 -0.19
N ALA A 96 10.55 -1.56 -1.51
CA ALA A 96 10.24 -0.39 -2.32
C ALA A 96 10.09 -0.72 -3.80
N SER A 97 9.21 0.03 -4.46
CA SER A 97 9.07 0.06 -5.92
C SER A 97 8.71 1.47 -6.40
N TYR A 98 8.74 1.69 -7.71
CA TYR A 98 8.35 2.95 -8.32
C TYR A 98 7.12 2.71 -9.20
N THR A 99 6.26 3.72 -9.29
CA THR A 99 5.10 3.64 -10.17
C THR A 99 5.50 3.68 -11.65
N ASP A 100 4.76 2.93 -12.44
CA ASP A 100 4.68 3.07 -13.90
C ASP A 100 3.19 3.22 -14.25
N ASN A 101 2.83 4.33 -14.90
CA ASN A 101 1.44 4.70 -15.19
C ASN A 101 0.54 4.66 -13.92
N GLY A 102 1.03 5.22 -12.82
CA GLY A 102 0.32 5.32 -11.54
C GLY A 102 0.30 4.07 -10.69
N ILE A 103 0.87 2.94 -11.14
CA ILE A 103 0.85 1.67 -10.41
C ILE A 103 2.26 1.26 -10.03
N ALA A 104 2.51 1.02 -8.74
CA ALA A 104 3.74 0.43 -8.23
C ALA A 104 3.52 -1.05 -7.96
N HIS A 105 4.42 -1.90 -8.46
CA HIS A 105 4.36 -3.34 -8.26
C HIS A 105 5.38 -3.80 -7.23
N THR A 106 4.98 -4.75 -6.38
CA THR A 106 5.89 -5.50 -5.52
C THR A 106 5.58 -6.99 -5.56
N VAL A 107 6.42 -7.78 -4.93
CA VAL A 107 6.24 -9.24 -4.84
C VAL A 107 6.09 -9.60 -3.38
N LEU A 108 4.98 -10.29 -3.08
CA LEU A 108 4.76 -10.99 -1.83
C LEU A 108 5.33 -12.40 -1.95
N ALA A 109 6.16 -12.80 -1.00
CA ALA A 109 6.68 -14.16 -0.85
C ALA A 109 6.05 -14.82 0.38
N ALA A 110 5.57 -16.04 0.23
CA ALA A 110 5.13 -16.90 1.33
C ALA A 110 6.02 -18.14 1.44
N TRP A 111 6.24 -18.57 2.68
CA TRP A 111 7.00 -19.76 3.03
C TRP A 111 6.11 -20.79 3.73
N GLU A 112 6.53 -22.05 3.75
CA GLU A 112 5.82 -23.16 4.38
C GLU A 112 5.45 -22.87 5.85
N GLU A 113 6.35 -22.23 6.57
CA GLU A 113 6.15 -21.89 8.00
C GLU A 113 5.01 -20.89 8.24
N GLN A 114 4.54 -20.20 7.18
CA GLN A 114 3.46 -19.22 7.23
C GLN A 114 2.09 -19.81 6.88
N ILE A 115 2.00 -21.10 6.55
CA ILE A 115 0.71 -21.75 6.26
C ILE A 115 -0.20 -21.64 7.49
N GLY A 116 -1.41 -21.09 7.25
CA GLY A 116 -2.40 -20.79 8.29
C GLY A 116 -2.28 -19.40 8.91
N ASP A 117 -1.24 -18.65 8.58
CA ASP A 117 -1.07 -17.28 9.03
C ASP A 117 -1.86 -16.28 8.17
N THR A 118 -2.18 -15.15 8.78
CA THR A 118 -2.69 -13.97 8.08
C THR A 118 -1.63 -12.88 8.12
N LEU A 119 -1.14 -12.52 6.95
CA LEU A 119 -0.15 -11.47 6.76
C LEU A 119 -0.84 -10.13 6.52
N THR A 120 -0.34 -9.05 7.11
CA THR A 120 -0.73 -7.70 6.72
C THR A 120 0.40 -7.07 5.91
N VAL A 121 0.07 -6.62 4.70
CA VAL A 121 1.00 -5.88 3.85
C VAL A 121 0.56 -4.42 3.82
N TYR A 122 1.51 -3.54 4.03
CA TYR A 122 1.34 -2.09 4.05
C TYR A 122 2.04 -1.48 2.85
N ALA A 123 1.41 -0.48 2.26
CA ALA A 123 2.05 0.40 1.28
C ALA A 123 1.93 1.85 1.75
N GLN A 124 2.94 2.63 1.43
CA GLN A 124 3.03 4.03 1.80
C GLN A 124 3.75 4.81 0.71
N TYR A 125 3.22 5.99 0.37
CA TYR A 125 3.97 6.97 -0.41
C TYR A 125 3.69 8.38 0.07
N GLN A 126 4.58 9.30 -0.29
CA GLN A 126 4.45 10.72 -0.03
C GLN A 126 4.40 11.46 -1.36
N ASP A 127 3.41 12.30 -1.55
CA ASP A 127 3.28 13.14 -2.73
C ASP A 127 4.22 14.35 -2.70
N GLU A 128 4.23 15.15 -3.76
CA GLU A 128 5.03 16.36 -3.87
C GLU A 128 4.65 17.44 -2.85
N CYS A 129 3.43 17.37 -2.33
CA CYS A 129 2.92 18.27 -1.28
C CYS A 129 3.31 17.82 0.13
N ASN A 130 4.09 16.74 0.25
CA ASN A 130 4.44 16.06 1.49
C ASN A 130 3.24 15.49 2.26
N ILE A 131 2.16 15.18 1.55
CA ILE A 131 1.04 14.43 2.11
C ILE A 131 1.37 12.94 2.03
N GLU A 132 1.19 12.26 3.15
CA GLU A 132 1.48 10.83 3.29
C GLU A 132 0.19 10.02 3.12
N TYR A 133 0.26 9.01 2.26
CA TYR A 133 -0.82 8.06 1.99
C TYR A 133 -0.39 6.69 2.48
N LEU A 134 -1.29 6.01 3.18
CA LEU A 134 -1.07 4.67 3.73
C LEU A 134 -2.29 3.81 3.41
N ASP A 135 -2.05 2.60 2.91
CA ASP A 135 -3.07 1.56 2.74
C ASP A 135 -2.51 0.19 3.07
N SER A 136 -3.39 -0.80 3.28
CA SER A 136 -2.98 -2.15 3.63
C SER A 136 -3.99 -3.20 3.18
N ILE A 137 -3.48 -4.38 2.87
CA ILE A 137 -4.29 -5.58 2.61
C ILE A 137 -3.91 -6.69 3.57
N LYS A 138 -4.83 -7.64 3.74
CA LYS A 138 -4.60 -8.87 4.50
C LYS A 138 -4.61 -10.06 3.56
N VAL A 139 -3.60 -10.92 3.71
CA VAL A 139 -3.43 -12.13 2.90
C VAL A 139 -3.34 -13.34 3.82
N ILE A 140 -4.22 -14.31 3.62
CA ILE A 140 -4.20 -15.61 4.30
C ILE A 140 -3.35 -16.55 3.46
N ILE A 141 -2.37 -17.20 4.09
CA ILE A 141 -1.58 -18.24 3.43
C ILE A 141 -2.23 -19.59 3.70
N GLU A 142 -2.64 -20.26 2.64
CA GLU A 142 -3.33 -21.54 2.70
C GLU A 142 -2.44 -22.66 2.18
N ASP A 143 -2.64 -23.85 2.72
CA ASP A 143 -2.03 -25.07 2.17
C ASP A 143 -2.68 -25.42 0.81
N GLU A 144 -1.94 -26.07 -0.07
CA GLU A 144 -2.47 -26.53 -1.36
C GLU A 144 -3.68 -27.44 -1.13
N ILE A 145 -4.84 -27.07 -1.69
CA ILE A 145 -6.02 -27.92 -1.63
C ILE A 145 -5.77 -29.14 -2.54
N GLN A 146 -5.40 -30.25 -1.94
CA GLN A 146 -5.33 -31.53 -2.65
C GLN A 146 -6.74 -31.93 -3.09
N ASN A 147 -7.08 -31.68 -4.36
CA ASN A 147 -8.30 -32.13 -5.02
C ASN A 147 -8.16 -33.57 -5.54
#